data_24db72836b99f85e6a1444ad359a8add
#
_entry.id   24db72836b99f85e6a1444ad359a8add
#
_cell.length_a   1.000
_cell.length_b   1.000
_cell.length_c   1.000
_cell.angle_alpha   90.00
_cell.angle_beta   90.00
_cell.angle_gamma   90.00
#
_symmetry.space_group_name_H-M   'P 1'
#
loop_
_entity.id
_entity.type
_entity.pdbx_description
1 polymer ?
#
loop_
_entity_poly.entity_id
_entity_poly.type
_entity_poly.pdbx_seq_one_letter_code
_entity_poly.pdbx_strand_id
1 'polypeptide(L)'
;MAQPKARRQQQTQQKAGQKQSQSQGMSMRARLMFPTAIDMPEDVVWRRDIYREIDLSKDANGGLYYPVEPMDREVNLFTYIFKLALNNYIPVYEYRLDGNESFSDSARVQMKTVLDNYHIFYEEKDGKLRVENSDIPSAEVKLYYLKESAYYDQANSSFHRKVLSLCPVMLREDDFGGEASKYPLFWVKYSDLEPFLSRQTVMTSNLNNAATMSMDDYFTLNRYEGTIYKTNNMLGKTLAQICEGDTTKLTAEQKRIEAELKAFEENIFGDKHRKDSLDSIAKLDPRELKAAKKAKSKGTARSSSVKVKKTRTKSTSSSSSGNARMSVRRQRH
;
A
#
# COMPACT_ATOMS: atom_id res chain seq x y z
N MET A 1 13.25 58.19 -26.51
CA MET A 1 11.95 57.50 -26.59
C MET A 1 11.84 56.52 -25.44
N ALA A 2 11.03 56.79 -24.44
CA ALA A 2 10.88 55.99 -23.24
C ALA A 2 9.80 54.91 -23.44
N GLN A 3 10.12 53.65 -23.21
CA GLN A 3 9.17 52.53 -23.26
C GLN A 3 8.16 52.62 -22.09
N PRO A 4 6.87 52.28 -22.32
CA PRO A 4 5.85 52.47 -21.33
C PRO A 4 5.99 51.48 -20.15
N LYS A 5 5.95 52.01 -18.93
CA LYS A 5 6.06 51.28 -17.65
C LYS A 5 5.04 50.12 -17.47
N ALA A 6 3.93 50.16 -18.20
CA ALA A 6 2.86 49.13 -18.11
C ALA A 6 3.31 47.72 -18.57
N ARG A 7 4.21 47.61 -19.55
CA ARG A 7 4.69 46.28 -20.04
C ARG A 7 5.63 45.58 -19.09
N ARG A 8 6.30 46.34 -18.21
CA ARG A 8 7.20 45.79 -17.21
C ARG A 8 6.45 45.21 -15.97
N GLN A 9 5.27 45.77 -15.68
CA GLN A 9 4.42 45.26 -14.58
C GLN A 9 3.68 43.98 -14.96
N GLN A 10 3.27 43.80 -16.22
CA GLN A 10 2.66 42.54 -16.68
C GLN A 10 3.65 41.37 -16.74
N GLN A 11 4.90 41.63 -17.10
CA GLN A 11 5.93 40.57 -17.07
C GLN A 11 6.35 40.16 -15.65
N THR A 12 6.24 41.08 -14.68
CA THR A 12 6.51 40.76 -13.26
C THR A 12 5.37 39.99 -12.63
N GLN A 13 4.12 40.24 -13.00
CA GLN A 13 2.97 39.49 -12.52
C GLN A 13 2.86 38.11 -13.16
N GLN A 14 3.25 37.93 -14.43
CA GLN A 14 3.28 36.59 -15.05
C GLN A 14 4.43 35.69 -14.50
N LYS A 15 5.53 36.29 -14.05
CA LYS A 15 6.61 35.53 -13.37
C LYS A 15 6.29 35.22 -11.90
N ALA A 16 5.40 35.96 -11.25
CA ALA A 16 4.95 35.68 -9.90
C ALA A 16 3.87 34.57 -9.84
N GLY A 17 3.02 34.44 -10.89
CA GLY A 17 1.99 33.43 -10.99
C GLY A 17 2.51 32.01 -11.35
N GLN A 18 3.71 31.89 -11.93
CA GLN A 18 4.31 30.59 -12.28
C GLN A 18 5.18 29.98 -11.19
N LYS A 19 5.30 30.62 -10.02
CA LYS A 19 6.12 30.13 -8.89
C LYS A 19 5.31 29.41 -7.79
N GLN A 20 4.03 29.16 -7.97
CA GLN A 20 3.17 28.69 -6.89
C GLN A 20 2.63 27.24 -7.04
N SER A 21 3.23 26.41 -7.89
CA SER A 21 2.95 24.96 -7.92
C SER A 21 4.21 24.11 -7.86
N GLN A 22 5.21 24.53 -7.08
CA GLN A 22 6.32 23.65 -6.72
C GLN A 22 6.01 23.08 -5.34
N SER A 23 5.70 21.80 -5.27
CA SER A 23 5.69 20.99 -4.07
C SER A 23 6.92 21.32 -3.21
N GLN A 24 6.73 22.09 -2.13
CA GLN A 24 7.82 22.68 -1.34
C GLN A 24 8.42 21.71 -0.30
N GLY A 25 8.14 20.41 -0.40
CA GLY A 25 8.45 19.45 0.65
C GLY A 25 9.70 18.60 0.44
N MET A 26 10.06 18.27 -0.79
CA MET A 26 11.14 17.30 -1.03
C MET A 26 12.50 17.92 -1.24
N SER A 27 13.55 17.25 -0.74
CA SER A 27 14.91 17.64 -1.04
C SER A 27 15.13 17.56 -2.57
N MET A 28 15.89 18.53 -3.13
CA MET A 28 16.22 18.56 -4.57
C MET A 28 16.84 17.22 -5.02
N ARG A 29 17.58 16.58 -4.13
CA ARG A 29 18.23 15.28 -4.37
C ARG A 29 17.21 14.14 -4.49
N ALA A 30 16.21 14.12 -3.61
CA ALA A 30 15.15 13.12 -3.66
C ALA A 30 14.34 13.22 -4.95
N ARG A 31 14.02 14.43 -5.41
CA ARG A 31 13.33 14.66 -6.68
C ARG A 31 14.10 14.18 -7.90
N LEU A 32 15.41 14.37 -7.90
CA LEU A 32 16.26 13.94 -9.02
C LEU A 32 16.49 12.43 -9.05
N MET A 33 16.61 11.81 -7.88
CA MET A 33 16.88 10.38 -7.76
C MET A 33 15.63 9.51 -7.79
N PHE A 34 14.48 10.08 -7.39
CA PHE A 34 13.24 9.33 -7.24
C PHE A 34 12.07 10.06 -7.93
N PRO A 35 11.83 9.77 -9.21
CA PRO A 35 10.68 10.30 -9.95
C PRO A 35 9.31 9.95 -9.31
N THR A 36 9.29 8.98 -8.39
CA THR A 36 8.10 8.60 -7.61
C THR A 36 7.52 9.71 -6.76
N ALA A 37 8.32 10.72 -6.49
CA ALA A 37 7.95 11.90 -5.73
C ALA A 37 7.12 12.92 -6.50
N ILE A 38 6.93 12.72 -7.79
CA ILE A 38 6.08 13.57 -8.62
C ILE A 38 4.61 13.29 -8.26
N ASP A 39 3.79 14.32 -8.26
CA ASP A 39 2.37 14.16 -8.01
C ASP A 39 1.77 13.15 -9.00
N MET A 40 0.90 12.28 -8.47
CA MET A 40 0.25 11.27 -9.28
C MET A 40 -0.61 11.97 -10.34
N PRO A 41 -0.44 11.64 -11.66
CA PRO A 41 -1.28 12.20 -12.71
C PRO A 41 -2.76 11.87 -12.47
N GLU A 42 -3.66 12.75 -12.91
CA GLU A 42 -5.11 12.49 -12.82
C GLU A 42 -5.53 11.33 -13.73
N ASP A 43 -4.90 11.22 -14.91
CA ASP A 43 -5.17 10.18 -15.92
C ASP A 43 -4.23 8.97 -15.75
N VAL A 44 -4.48 8.15 -14.75
CA VAL A 44 -3.72 6.92 -14.51
C VAL A 44 -4.46 5.73 -15.13
N VAL A 45 -3.80 5.04 -16.07
CA VAL A 45 -4.38 3.85 -16.76
C VAL A 45 -4.56 2.66 -15.84
N TRP A 46 -3.65 2.49 -14.88
CA TRP A 46 -3.72 1.42 -13.90
C TRP A 46 -3.33 1.95 -12.51
N ARG A 47 -4.19 1.69 -11.55
CA ARG A 47 -4.00 2.08 -10.16
C ARG A 47 -4.60 1.03 -9.24
N ARG A 48 -3.89 0.72 -8.16
CA ARG A 48 -4.36 -0.13 -7.07
C ARG A 48 -4.03 0.51 -5.74
N ASP A 49 -5.05 0.80 -4.96
CA ASP A 49 -4.87 1.32 -3.60
C ASP A 49 -4.76 0.15 -2.62
N ILE A 50 -3.75 0.21 -1.77
CA ILE A 50 -3.34 -0.83 -0.85
C ILE A 50 -3.24 -0.21 0.53
N TYR A 51 -3.69 -0.95 1.52
CA TYR A 51 -3.59 -0.55 2.92
C TYR A 51 -2.67 -1.51 3.63
N ARG A 52 -1.63 -0.94 4.25
CA ARG A 52 -0.63 -1.69 5.02
C ARG A 52 -0.73 -1.37 6.49
N GLU A 53 -0.50 -2.38 7.31
CA GLU A 53 -0.23 -2.25 8.72
C GLU A 53 1.28 -2.28 8.91
N ILE A 54 1.85 -1.19 9.41
CA ILE A 54 3.26 -1.04 9.71
C ILE A 54 3.43 -1.26 11.21
N ASP A 55 4.18 -2.27 11.57
CA ASP A 55 4.53 -2.58 12.96
C ASP A 55 5.88 -1.93 13.29
N LEU A 56 5.87 -1.01 14.25
CA LEU A 56 7.04 -0.25 14.68
C LEU A 56 7.99 -1.06 15.58
N SER A 57 7.56 -2.21 16.09
CA SER A 57 8.42 -3.11 16.87
C SER A 57 9.44 -3.85 16.00
N LYS A 58 9.25 -3.83 14.68
CA LYS A 58 10.22 -4.39 13.73
C LYS A 58 11.41 -3.46 13.57
N ASP A 59 12.61 -4.04 13.52
CA ASP A 59 13.87 -3.28 13.36
C ASP A 59 13.88 -2.35 12.15
N ALA A 60 13.29 -2.78 11.02
CA ALA A 60 13.20 -1.96 9.82
C ALA A 60 12.43 -0.66 10.03
N ASN A 61 11.43 -0.66 10.94
CA ASN A 61 10.57 0.47 11.22
C ASN A 61 10.98 1.20 12.52
N GLY A 62 11.96 0.70 13.25
CA GLY A 62 12.36 1.22 14.56
C GLY A 62 12.74 2.70 14.55
N GLY A 63 13.30 3.20 13.44
CA GLY A 63 13.62 4.61 13.30
C GLY A 63 12.41 5.56 13.36
N LEU A 64 11.20 5.06 13.10
CA LEU A 64 9.96 5.84 13.24
C LEU A 64 9.43 5.85 14.67
N TYR A 65 9.81 4.85 15.48
CA TYR A 65 9.36 4.69 16.85
C TYR A 65 10.27 5.38 17.88
N TYR A 66 11.57 5.32 17.66
CA TYR A 66 12.54 5.89 18.58
C TYR A 66 12.95 7.31 18.17
N PRO A 67 13.21 8.22 19.15
CA PRO A 67 13.05 8.03 20.58
C PRO A 67 11.59 8.07 21.04
N VAL A 68 11.20 7.20 21.99
CA VAL A 68 9.82 7.16 22.53
C VAL A 68 9.50 8.47 23.24
N GLU A 69 10.42 8.95 24.06
CA GLU A 69 10.34 10.27 24.69
C GLU A 69 11.17 11.27 23.88
N PRO A 70 10.64 12.48 23.65
CA PRO A 70 11.39 13.51 22.94
C PRO A 70 12.71 13.82 23.63
N MET A 71 13.83 13.70 22.93
CA MET A 71 15.15 14.07 23.40
C MET A 71 15.70 15.21 22.53
N ASP A 72 15.95 16.36 23.16
CA ASP A 72 16.44 17.57 22.51
C ASP A 72 15.60 17.98 21.28
N ARG A 73 16.09 17.69 20.09
CA ARG A 73 15.41 17.97 18.80
C ARG A 73 14.88 16.72 18.11
N GLU A 74 15.18 15.56 18.66
CA GLU A 74 14.75 14.29 18.10
C GLU A 74 13.39 13.90 18.68
N VAL A 75 12.45 13.65 17.80
CA VAL A 75 11.09 13.21 18.14
C VAL A 75 10.69 12.08 17.21
N ASN A 76 9.94 11.11 17.72
CA ASN A 76 9.40 10.05 16.90
C ASN A 76 8.29 10.57 15.97
N LEU A 77 7.93 9.76 14.98
CA LEU A 77 6.93 10.12 13.98
C LEU A 77 5.59 10.50 14.63
N PHE A 78 5.12 9.73 15.63
CA PHE A 78 3.83 9.98 16.27
C PHE A 78 3.82 11.31 17.02
N THR A 79 4.79 11.53 17.89
CA THR A 79 4.89 12.80 18.65
C THR A 79 4.96 13.99 17.71
N TYR A 80 5.66 13.85 16.59
CA TYR A 80 5.77 14.92 15.60
C TYR A 80 4.42 15.23 14.95
N ILE A 81 3.75 14.20 14.41
CA ILE A 81 2.40 14.34 13.80
C ILE A 81 1.41 14.91 14.80
N PHE A 82 1.43 14.38 16.04
CA PHE A 82 0.52 14.80 17.10
C PHE A 82 0.68 16.30 17.44
N LYS A 83 1.93 16.78 17.59
CA LYS A 83 2.22 18.20 17.83
C LYS A 83 1.82 19.10 16.66
N LEU A 84 2.00 18.66 15.42
CA LEU A 84 1.53 19.37 14.23
C LEU A 84 0.00 19.49 14.22
N ALA A 85 -0.69 18.41 14.52
CA ALA A 85 -2.15 18.38 14.59
C ALA A 85 -2.69 19.23 15.74
N LEU A 86 -2.08 19.15 16.93
CA LEU A 86 -2.46 19.92 18.11
C LEU A 86 -2.36 21.43 17.86
N ASN A 87 -1.34 21.86 17.13
CA ASN A 87 -1.14 23.25 16.74
C ASN A 87 -1.90 23.67 15.48
N ASN A 88 -2.78 22.81 14.94
CA ASN A 88 -3.55 23.04 13.72
C ASN A 88 -2.69 23.34 12.46
N TYR A 89 -1.45 22.87 12.41
CA TYR A 89 -0.61 22.96 11.21
C TYR A 89 -1.06 21.99 10.13
N ILE A 90 -1.64 20.85 10.51
CA ILE A 90 -2.16 19.83 9.62
C ILE A 90 -3.61 19.48 9.99
N PRO A 91 -4.51 19.26 9.02
CA PRO A 91 -5.84 18.76 9.29
C PRO A 91 -5.81 17.28 9.62
N VAL A 92 -6.65 16.86 10.56
CA VAL A 92 -6.88 15.46 10.92
C VAL A 92 -8.30 15.05 10.57
N TYR A 93 -8.46 13.78 10.16
CA TYR A 93 -9.72 13.23 9.70
C TYR A 93 -10.12 12.01 10.52
N GLU A 94 -11.40 11.83 10.70
CA GLU A 94 -11.95 10.75 11.49
C GLU A 94 -11.58 9.37 10.93
N TYR A 95 -11.21 8.46 11.83
CA TYR A 95 -11.13 7.04 11.50
C TYR A 95 -12.53 6.42 11.57
N ARG A 96 -13.03 5.94 10.44
CA ARG A 96 -14.35 5.33 10.33
C ARG A 96 -14.26 3.82 10.47
N LEU A 97 -15.14 3.26 11.29
CA LEU A 97 -15.20 1.80 11.53
C LEU A 97 -15.61 0.99 10.29
N ASP A 98 -16.18 1.64 9.27
CA ASP A 98 -16.48 1.00 7.98
C ASP A 98 -15.22 0.70 7.16
N GLY A 99 -14.05 1.10 7.65
CA GLY A 99 -12.76 0.89 7.03
C GLY A 99 -12.52 1.73 5.77
N ASN A 100 -13.40 2.72 5.50
CA ASN A 100 -13.23 3.67 4.40
C ASN A 100 -12.82 5.02 4.97
N GLU A 101 -11.74 5.55 4.46
CA GLU A 101 -11.29 6.90 4.81
C GLU A 101 -12.05 7.95 4.00
N SER A 102 -12.34 9.07 4.62
CA SER A 102 -12.89 10.25 3.99
C SER A 102 -12.04 11.46 4.32
N PHE A 103 -11.63 12.19 3.30
CA PHE A 103 -10.81 13.41 3.45
C PHE A 103 -11.61 14.67 3.07
N SER A 104 -12.94 14.59 3.20
CA SER A 104 -13.82 15.74 3.03
C SER A 104 -13.78 16.65 4.26
N ASP A 105 -14.15 17.91 4.10
CA ASP A 105 -14.22 18.85 5.22
C ASP A 105 -15.20 18.40 6.30
N SER A 106 -16.24 17.64 5.94
CA SER A 106 -17.19 17.05 6.90
C SER A 106 -16.58 15.95 7.77
N ALA A 107 -15.50 15.31 7.33
CA ALA A 107 -14.79 14.27 8.09
C ALA A 107 -13.62 14.82 8.92
N ARG A 108 -13.37 16.15 8.87
CA ARG A 108 -12.35 16.77 9.71
C ARG A 108 -12.76 16.70 11.16
N VAL A 109 -11.82 16.32 12.02
CA VAL A 109 -12.01 16.23 13.47
C VAL A 109 -11.14 17.28 14.15
N GLN A 110 -11.66 17.87 15.21
CA GLN A 110 -10.86 18.74 16.08
C GLN A 110 -10.02 17.89 17.02
N MET A 111 -8.77 18.32 17.26
CA MET A 111 -7.88 17.60 18.18
C MET A 111 -8.47 17.46 19.59
N LYS A 112 -9.27 18.43 20.05
CA LYS A 112 -9.99 18.32 21.31
C LYS A 112 -10.84 17.06 21.41
N THR A 113 -11.63 16.77 20.36
CA THR A 113 -12.45 15.55 20.29
C THR A 113 -11.59 14.28 20.33
N VAL A 114 -10.42 14.29 19.66
CA VAL A 114 -9.49 13.16 19.70
C VAL A 114 -8.96 12.97 21.13
N LEU A 115 -8.53 14.04 21.79
CA LEU A 115 -8.02 13.98 23.16
C LEU A 115 -9.07 13.43 24.13
N ASP A 116 -10.31 13.91 24.03
CA ASP A 116 -11.43 13.47 24.86
C ASP A 116 -11.78 11.99 24.61
N ASN A 117 -11.84 11.56 23.36
CA ASN A 117 -12.19 10.19 22.99
C ASN A 117 -11.16 9.14 23.46
N TYR A 118 -9.89 9.50 23.47
CA TYR A 118 -8.80 8.59 23.87
C TYR A 118 -8.26 8.84 25.28
N HIS A 119 -8.93 9.75 26.04
CA HIS A 119 -8.59 10.09 27.42
C HIS A 119 -7.15 10.58 27.58
N ILE A 120 -6.70 11.41 26.64
CA ILE A 120 -5.38 12.05 26.69
C ILE A 120 -5.52 13.36 27.48
N PHE A 121 -4.74 13.51 28.54
CA PHE A 121 -4.78 14.71 29.37
C PHE A 121 -4.28 15.93 28.60
N TYR A 122 -4.99 17.05 28.76
CA TYR A 122 -4.62 18.32 28.13
C TYR A 122 -5.03 19.52 29.01
N GLU A 123 -4.32 20.62 28.89
CA GLU A 123 -4.68 21.91 29.46
C GLU A 123 -5.15 22.86 28.34
N GLU A 124 -6.18 23.64 28.65
CA GLU A 124 -6.63 24.71 27.75
C GLU A 124 -6.18 26.07 28.34
N LYS A 125 -5.26 26.74 27.65
CA LYS A 125 -4.79 28.09 28.01
C LYS A 125 -4.92 29.01 26.81
N ASP A 126 -5.56 30.15 27.01
CA ASP A 126 -5.75 31.17 25.96
C ASP A 126 -6.40 30.64 24.68
N GLY A 127 -7.34 29.70 24.82
CA GLY A 127 -8.00 29.04 23.68
C GLY A 127 -7.08 28.09 22.85
N LYS A 128 -5.90 27.75 23.38
CA LYS A 128 -4.98 26.79 22.80
C LYS A 128 -4.90 25.56 23.68
N LEU A 129 -4.94 24.40 23.02
CA LEU A 129 -4.73 23.11 23.67
C LEU A 129 -3.24 22.90 23.90
N ARG A 130 -2.88 22.50 25.10
CA ARG A 130 -1.52 22.15 25.47
C ARG A 130 -1.50 20.76 26.08
N VAL A 131 -0.66 19.91 25.56
CA VAL A 131 -0.41 18.54 26.04
C VAL A 131 1.07 18.48 26.44
N GLU A 132 1.38 18.01 27.63
CA GLU A 132 2.76 17.77 28.03
C GLU A 132 3.35 16.57 27.32
N ASN A 133 4.67 16.52 27.18
CA ASN A 133 5.30 15.40 26.47
C ASN A 133 5.06 14.05 27.16
N SER A 134 4.91 14.04 28.48
CA SER A 134 4.59 12.86 29.29
C SER A 134 3.20 12.32 29.03
N ASP A 135 2.26 13.18 28.63
CA ASP A 135 0.86 12.81 28.39
C ASP A 135 0.60 12.37 26.96
N ILE A 136 1.57 12.58 26.05
CA ILE A 136 1.48 12.07 24.68
C ILE A 136 1.72 10.56 24.69
N PRO A 137 0.76 9.72 24.23
CA PRO A 137 0.85 8.26 24.33
C PRO A 137 1.81 7.65 23.28
N SER A 138 3.03 8.19 23.20
CA SER A 138 4.03 7.77 22.20
C SER A 138 4.45 6.31 22.36
N ALA A 139 4.49 5.81 23.59
CA ALA A 139 4.83 4.42 23.90
C ALA A 139 3.73 3.43 23.49
N GLU A 140 2.47 3.88 23.46
CA GLU A 140 1.32 3.05 23.12
C GLU A 140 1.11 2.96 21.59
N VAL A 141 1.59 3.95 20.82
CA VAL A 141 1.47 3.96 19.36
C VAL A 141 2.57 3.09 18.75
N LYS A 142 2.27 1.81 18.57
CA LYS A 142 3.18 0.80 18.03
C LYS A 142 2.86 0.39 16.59
N LEU A 143 1.73 0.85 16.04
CA LEU A 143 1.30 0.51 14.69
C LEU A 143 0.93 1.76 13.90
N TYR A 144 1.06 1.67 12.58
CA TYR A 144 0.47 2.63 11.64
C TYR A 144 -0.35 1.90 10.58
N TYR A 145 -1.52 2.43 10.28
CA TYR A 145 -2.18 2.12 9.02
C TYR A 145 -1.71 3.12 7.98
N LEU A 146 -1.23 2.59 6.87
CA LEU A 146 -0.73 3.35 5.76
C LEU A 146 -1.55 3.02 4.53
N LYS A 147 -2.06 4.04 3.85
CA LYS A 147 -2.65 3.90 2.52
C LYS A 147 -1.61 4.28 1.49
N GLU A 148 -1.31 3.37 0.59
CA GLU A 148 -0.45 3.59 -0.57
C GLU A 148 -1.22 3.37 -1.86
N SER A 149 -0.81 4.04 -2.90
CA SER A 149 -1.28 3.81 -4.27
C SER A 149 -0.14 3.30 -5.12
N ALA A 150 -0.31 2.11 -5.67
CA ALA A 150 0.54 1.60 -6.73
C ALA A 150 -0.09 1.96 -8.07
N TYR A 151 0.64 2.63 -8.95
CA TYR A 151 0.11 3.08 -10.22
C TYR A 151 1.15 3.04 -11.34
N TYR A 152 0.66 2.96 -12.56
CA TYR A 152 1.47 3.00 -13.77
C TYR A 152 1.32 4.37 -14.44
N ASP A 153 2.45 5.08 -14.54
CA ASP A 153 2.54 6.32 -15.28
C ASP A 153 2.87 6.01 -16.74
N GLN A 154 1.92 6.29 -17.61
CA GLN A 154 2.07 6.04 -19.05
C GLN A 154 3.03 7.04 -19.71
N ALA A 155 3.14 8.25 -19.19
CA ALA A 155 4.02 9.28 -19.75
C ALA A 155 5.49 8.90 -19.62
N ASN A 156 5.85 8.35 -18.45
CA ASN A 156 7.21 7.93 -18.13
C ASN A 156 7.42 6.42 -18.30
N SER A 157 6.37 5.67 -18.62
CA SER A 157 6.38 4.20 -18.71
C SER A 157 6.97 3.54 -17.46
N SER A 158 6.62 4.05 -16.28
CA SER A 158 7.21 3.64 -15.01
C SER A 158 6.12 3.27 -13.99
N PHE A 159 6.50 2.35 -13.08
CA PHE A 159 5.66 1.94 -11.96
C PHE A 159 6.06 2.73 -10.72
N HIS A 160 5.07 3.24 -10.02
CA HIS A 160 5.27 4.05 -8.83
C HIS A 160 4.42 3.53 -7.67
N ARG A 161 4.96 3.68 -6.46
CA ARG A 161 4.21 3.54 -5.22
C ARG A 161 4.28 4.86 -4.48
N LYS A 162 3.13 5.41 -4.13
CA LYS A 162 3.03 6.68 -3.40
C LYS A 162 2.20 6.49 -2.15
N VAL A 163 2.71 6.94 -1.03
CA VAL A 163 1.96 7.03 0.23
C VAL A 163 0.94 8.15 0.11
N LEU A 164 -0.30 7.87 0.45
CA LEU A 164 -1.40 8.84 0.36
C LEU A 164 -1.84 9.34 1.73
N SER A 165 -1.84 8.47 2.74
CA SER A 165 -2.26 8.84 4.10
C SER A 165 -1.68 7.91 5.14
N LEU A 166 -1.60 8.41 6.36
CA LEU A 166 -1.14 7.72 7.55
C LEU A 166 -2.19 7.81 8.65
N CYS A 167 -2.34 6.74 9.41
CA CYS A 167 -3.17 6.71 10.61
C CYS A 167 -2.36 6.05 11.74
N PRO A 168 -1.98 6.77 12.80
CA PRO A 168 -1.39 6.18 13.97
C PRO A 168 -2.42 5.32 14.71
N VAL A 169 -1.97 4.15 15.18
CA VAL A 169 -2.80 3.18 15.89
C VAL A 169 -2.16 2.89 17.24
N MET A 170 -2.92 3.13 18.27
CA MET A 170 -2.54 2.89 19.64
C MET A 170 -2.90 1.46 20.03
N LEU A 171 -1.99 0.77 20.73
CA LEU A 171 -2.22 -0.56 21.28
C LEU A 171 -2.39 -0.41 22.79
N ARG A 172 -3.54 -0.83 23.29
CA ARG A 172 -3.79 -0.94 24.73
C ARG A 172 -4.09 -2.38 25.09
N GLU A 173 -3.40 -2.89 26.08
CA GLU A 173 -3.67 -4.19 26.65
C GLU A 173 -4.86 -4.06 27.60
N ASP A 174 -5.77 -5.02 27.57
CA ASP A 174 -6.85 -5.10 28.52
C ASP A 174 -6.30 -5.52 29.88
N ASP A 175 -6.86 -4.94 30.96
CA ASP A 175 -6.47 -5.24 32.35
C ASP A 175 -6.59 -6.73 32.74
N PHE A 176 -7.28 -7.51 31.91
CA PHE A 176 -7.49 -8.96 32.10
C PHE A 176 -6.50 -9.84 31.33
N GLY A 177 -5.44 -9.29 30.72
CA GLY A 177 -4.40 -10.05 30.02
C GLY A 177 -4.84 -10.64 28.68
N GLY A 178 -5.82 -10.02 28.00
CA GLY A 178 -6.22 -10.33 26.63
C GLY A 178 -5.21 -9.85 25.59
N GLU A 179 -5.48 -10.15 24.32
CA GLU A 179 -4.73 -9.56 23.19
C GLU A 179 -4.89 -8.04 23.19
N ALA A 180 -3.80 -7.33 22.89
CA ALA A 180 -3.82 -5.87 22.81
C ALA A 180 -4.83 -5.39 21.77
N SER A 181 -5.74 -4.52 22.20
CA SER A 181 -6.75 -3.93 21.33
C SER A 181 -6.18 -2.76 20.53
N LYS A 182 -6.54 -2.70 19.25
CA LYS A 182 -6.08 -1.66 18.32
C LYS A 182 -7.04 -0.47 18.33
N TYR A 183 -6.51 0.71 18.60
CA TYR A 183 -7.24 1.98 18.62
C TYR A 183 -6.68 2.94 17.57
N PRO A 184 -7.21 2.93 16.33
CA PRO A 184 -6.82 3.90 15.32
C PRO A 184 -7.27 5.31 15.74
N LEU A 185 -6.34 6.27 15.72
CA LEU A 185 -6.60 7.61 16.25
C LEU A 185 -7.29 8.51 15.21
N PHE A 186 -6.60 8.80 14.12
CA PHE A 186 -7.08 9.68 13.06
C PHE A 186 -6.28 9.48 11.78
N TRP A 187 -6.87 9.84 10.65
CA TRP A 187 -6.17 9.88 9.37
C TRP A 187 -5.53 11.25 9.14
N VAL A 188 -4.36 11.25 8.52
CA VAL A 188 -3.69 12.46 8.01
C VAL A 188 -3.31 12.22 6.56
N LYS A 189 -3.54 13.22 5.70
CA LYS A 189 -3.06 13.20 4.32
C LYS A 189 -1.54 13.32 4.29
N TYR A 190 -0.91 12.51 3.47
CA TYR A 190 0.55 12.57 3.35
C TYR A 190 1.02 13.89 2.71
N SER A 191 0.26 14.44 1.77
CA SER A 191 0.55 15.75 1.15
C SER A 191 0.67 16.90 2.16
N ASP A 192 -0.11 16.83 3.24
CA ASP A 192 -0.07 17.84 4.29
C ASP A 192 1.10 17.63 5.26
N LEU A 193 1.58 16.38 5.37
CA LEU A 193 2.73 16.00 6.21
C LEU A 193 4.08 16.21 5.50
N GLU A 194 4.15 15.99 4.21
CA GLU A 194 5.38 16.01 3.39
C GLU A 194 6.30 17.22 3.69
N PRO A 195 5.80 18.49 3.73
CA PRO A 195 6.64 19.64 4.01
C PRO A 195 7.31 19.64 5.39
N PHE A 196 6.67 18.95 6.34
CA PHE A 196 7.16 18.83 7.71
C PHE A 196 8.11 17.64 7.86
N LEU A 197 7.74 16.47 7.30
CA LEU A 197 8.54 15.24 7.37
C LEU A 197 9.90 15.39 6.67
N SER A 198 9.99 16.22 5.64
CA SER A 198 11.26 16.51 4.96
C SER A 198 12.30 17.22 5.83
N ARG A 199 11.85 17.83 6.95
CA ARG A 199 12.72 18.56 7.89
C ARG A 199 13.18 17.72 9.07
N GLN A 200 12.53 16.58 9.29
CA GLN A 200 12.86 15.64 10.37
C GLN A 200 13.70 14.48 9.82
N THR A 201 14.70 14.09 10.58
CA THR A 201 15.58 12.98 10.22
C THR A 201 15.30 11.77 11.09
N VAL A 202 15.42 10.59 10.49
CA VAL A 202 15.37 9.31 11.17
C VAL A 202 16.68 8.57 10.99
N MET A 203 17.07 7.82 12.01
CA MET A 203 18.17 6.90 11.94
C MET A 203 17.71 5.62 11.23
N THR A 204 18.44 5.18 10.20
CA THR A 204 18.05 4.03 9.37
C THR A 204 18.84 2.77 9.65
N SER A 205 19.77 2.83 10.60
CA SER A 205 20.61 1.70 10.97
C SER A 205 20.99 1.75 12.43
N ASN A 206 20.81 0.63 13.13
CA ASN A 206 21.26 0.47 14.51
C ASN A 206 22.80 0.28 14.62
N LEU A 207 23.47 -0.01 13.49
CA LEU A 207 24.91 -0.25 13.44
C LEU A 207 25.72 0.99 13.01
N ASN A 208 25.06 1.96 12.37
CA ASN A 208 25.74 3.13 11.83
C ASN A 208 24.89 4.38 12.12
N ASN A 209 25.27 5.12 13.13
CA ASN A 209 24.57 6.35 13.56
C ASN A 209 24.68 7.49 12.52
N ALA A 210 25.62 7.42 11.57
CA ALA A 210 25.70 8.36 10.45
C ALA A 210 24.69 8.06 9.32
N ALA A 211 24.01 6.90 9.37
CA ALA A 211 23.01 6.51 8.39
C ALA A 211 21.66 7.17 8.73
N THR A 212 21.54 8.47 8.43
CA THR A 212 20.32 9.25 8.62
C THR A 212 19.68 9.59 7.27
N MET A 213 18.37 9.66 7.24
CA MET A 213 17.61 10.20 6.10
C MET A 213 16.43 11.04 6.61
N SER A 214 15.80 11.83 5.74
CA SER A 214 14.58 12.50 6.15
C SER A 214 13.44 11.50 6.32
N MET A 215 12.46 11.81 7.18
CA MET A 215 11.26 10.98 7.32
C MET A 215 10.49 10.88 6.01
N ASP A 216 10.49 11.94 5.22
CA ASP A 216 9.89 11.96 3.89
C ASP A 216 10.61 11.03 2.90
N ASP A 217 11.95 11.07 2.85
CA ASP A 217 12.74 10.16 2.03
C ASP A 217 12.51 8.69 2.43
N TYR A 218 12.30 8.42 3.72
CA TYR A 218 12.02 7.07 4.22
C TYR A 218 10.73 6.51 3.62
N PHE A 219 9.66 7.30 3.58
CA PHE A 219 8.39 6.89 2.98
C PHE A 219 8.44 6.87 1.44
N THR A 220 9.07 7.86 0.83
CA THR A 220 9.21 7.95 -0.64
C THR A 220 10.01 6.79 -1.21
N LEU A 221 11.05 6.34 -0.49
CA LEU A 221 11.86 5.17 -0.86
C LEU A 221 11.21 3.83 -0.51
N ASN A 222 10.01 3.85 0.08
CA ASN A 222 9.31 2.65 0.54
C ASN A 222 10.18 1.77 1.44
N ARG A 223 10.93 2.38 2.39
CA ARG A 223 11.81 1.67 3.31
C ARG A 223 11.07 0.95 4.43
N TYR A 224 9.79 1.25 4.62
CA TYR A 224 8.97 0.62 5.63
C TYR A 224 8.61 -0.82 5.28
N GLU A 225 8.53 -1.65 6.33
CA GLU A 225 7.99 -3.00 6.25
C GLU A 225 6.59 -3.05 6.84
N GLY A 226 5.63 -3.48 6.05
CA GLY A 226 4.23 -3.57 6.49
C GLY A 226 3.49 -4.71 5.83
N THR A 227 2.48 -5.24 6.53
CA THR A 227 1.61 -6.30 6.03
C THR A 227 0.36 -5.71 5.39
N ILE A 228 -0.05 -6.24 4.24
CA ILE A 228 -1.28 -5.78 3.57
C ILE A 228 -2.48 -6.30 4.36
N TYR A 229 -3.35 -5.42 4.87
CA TYR A 229 -4.58 -5.81 5.55
C TYR A 229 -5.85 -5.56 4.72
N LYS A 230 -5.78 -4.66 3.72
CA LYS A 230 -6.91 -4.32 2.85
C LYS A 230 -6.39 -3.87 1.48
N THR A 231 -7.15 -4.16 0.45
CA THR A 231 -7.00 -3.54 -0.88
C THR A 231 -8.33 -2.90 -1.25
N ASN A 232 -8.30 -1.91 -2.13
CA ASN A 232 -9.54 -1.35 -2.65
C ASN A 232 -10.31 -2.43 -3.42
N ASN A 233 -11.49 -2.77 -2.92
CA ASN A 233 -12.38 -3.77 -3.50
C ASN A 233 -13.83 -3.28 -3.45
N MET A 234 -14.67 -3.79 -4.35
CA MET A 234 -16.08 -3.37 -4.45
C MET A 234 -16.89 -3.60 -3.16
N LEU A 235 -16.48 -4.56 -2.33
CA LEU A 235 -17.16 -4.89 -1.08
C LEU A 235 -16.69 -4.03 0.10
N GLY A 236 -15.59 -3.28 -0.04
CA GLY A 236 -14.98 -2.49 1.04
C GLY A 236 -14.42 -3.34 2.20
N LYS A 237 -14.34 -4.67 2.05
CA LYS A 237 -13.93 -5.60 3.10
C LYS A 237 -12.41 -5.65 3.26
N THR A 238 -11.97 -5.93 4.49
CA THR A 238 -10.56 -6.25 4.78
C THR A 238 -10.23 -7.67 4.31
N LEU A 239 -8.95 -7.98 4.16
CA LEU A 239 -8.51 -9.33 3.78
C LEU A 239 -8.90 -10.37 4.83
N ALA A 240 -8.85 -10.01 6.12
CA ALA A 240 -9.30 -10.88 7.20
C ALA A 240 -10.79 -11.25 7.07
N GLN A 241 -11.64 -10.28 6.69
CA GLN A 241 -13.07 -10.53 6.45
C GLN A 241 -13.32 -11.36 5.18
N ILE A 242 -12.48 -11.21 4.15
CA ILE A 242 -12.57 -12.01 2.91
C ILE A 242 -12.13 -13.46 3.16
N CYS A 243 -11.10 -13.65 3.97
CA CYS A 243 -10.55 -14.97 4.33
C CYS A 243 -11.29 -15.64 5.51
N GLU A 244 -12.39 -15.03 6.00
CA GLU A 244 -13.23 -15.58 7.09
C GLU A 244 -12.43 -15.87 8.37
N GLY A 245 -11.36 -15.11 8.63
CA GLY A 245 -10.50 -15.27 9.81
C GLY A 245 -9.47 -16.40 9.71
N ASP A 246 -9.40 -17.10 8.58
CA ASP A 246 -8.37 -18.14 8.36
C ASP A 246 -7.00 -17.46 8.12
N THR A 247 -6.09 -17.61 9.07
CA THR A 247 -4.74 -17.01 9.03
C THR A 247 -3.88 -17.55 7.89
N THR A 248 -4.08 -18.81 7.50
CA THR A 248 -3.32 -19.43 6.40
C THR A 248 -3.75 -18.87 5.05
N LYS A 249 -5.05 -18.71 4.85
CA LYS A 249 -5.60 -18.06 3.65
C LYS A 249 -5.22 -16.59 3.60
N LEU A 250 -5.25 -15.89 4.74
CA LEU A 250 -4.86 -14.50 4.85
C LEU A 250 -3.40 -14.29 4.41
N THR A 251 -2.48 -15.07 4.94
CA THR A 251 -1.05 -14.97 4.58
C THR A 251 -0.79 -15.37 3.12
N ALA A 252 -1.51 -16.35 2.60
CA ALA A 252 -1.43 -16.73 1.18
C ALA A 252 -1.93 -15.60 0.27
N GLU A 253 -3.04 -14.95 0.64
CA GLU A 253 -3.61 -13.83 -0.13
C GLU A 253 -2.71 -12.60 -0.09
N GLN A 254 -2.13 -12.26 1.07
CA GLN A 254 -1.14 -11.19 1.21
C GLN A 254 0.06 -11.43 0.27
N LYS A 255 0.63 -12.65 0.31
CA LYS A 255 1.74 -13.02 -0.58
C LYS A 255 1.34 -13.00 -2.05
N ARG A 256 0.10 -13.39 -2.38
CA ARG A 256 -0.42 -13.31 -3.75
C ARG A 256 -0.45 -11.88 -4.26
N ILE A 257 -0.97 -10.95 -3.44
CA ILE A 257 -1.05 -9.54 -3.80
C ILE A 257 0.34 -8.92 -3.98
N GLU A 258 1.29 -9.23 -3.07
CA GLU A 258 2.68 -8.78 -3.19
C GLU A 258 3.34 -9.32 -4.46
N ALA A 259 3.13 -10.60 -4.77
CA ALA A 259 3.66 -11.22 -5.98
C ALA A 259 3.05 -10.62 -7.25
N GLU A 260 1.75 -10.30 -7.25
CA GLU A 260 1.09 -9.63 -8.38
C GLU A 260 1.66 -8.23 -8.62
N LEU A 261 1.88 -7.44 -7.56
CA LEU A 261 2.48 -6.12 -7.66
C LEU A 261 3.90 -6.18 -8.21
N LYS A 262 4.70 -7.11 -7.68
CA LYS A 262 6.08 -7.32 -8.12
C LYS A 262 6.13 -7.81 -9.56
N ALA A 263 5.30 -8.78 -9.93
CA ALA A 263 5.19 -9.25 -11.30
C ALA A 263 4.74 -8.15 -12.27
N PHE A 264 3.84 -7.26 -11.84
CA PHE A 264 3.44 -6.12 -12.65
C PHE A 264 4.59 -5.14 -12.86
N GLU A 265 5.33 -4.80 -11.79
CA GLU A 265 6.53 -3.95 -11.85
C GLU A 265 7.61 -4.51 -12.77
N GLU A 266 7.91 -5.81 -12.66
CA GLU A 266 8.92 -6.50 -13.49
C GLU A 266 8.51 -6.61 -14.96
N ASN A 267 7.21 -6.73 -15.24
CA ASN A 267 6.68 -6.98 -16.58
C ASN A 267 6.09 -5.76 -17.29
N ILE A 268 6.33 -4.54 -16.77
CA ILE A 268 5.86 -3.29 -17.39
C ILE A 268 6.25 -3.19 -18.87
N PHE A 269 7.47 -3.60 -19.22
CA PHE A 269 7.97 -3.65 -20.60
C PHE A 269 7.65 -4.97 -21.32
N GLY A 270 6.77 -5.78 -20.76
CA GLY A 270 6.40 -7.10 -21.24
C GLY A 270 7.30 -8.20 -20.68
N ASP A 271 6.77 -9.43 -20.65
CA ASP A 271 7.46 -10.61 -20.16
C ASP A 271 8.71 -10.89 -21.02
N LYS A 272 9.90 -10.71 -20.45
CA LYS A 272 11.17 -10.96 -21.11
C LYS A 272 11.29 -12.39 -21.62
N HIS A 273 10.87 -13.37 -20.81
CA HIS A 273 10.89 -14.79 -21.20
C HIS A 273 9.97 -15.07 -22.38
N ARG A 274 8.82 -14.41 -22.42
CA ARG A 274 7.89 -14.53 -23.55
C ARG A 274 8.44 -13.86 -24.79
N LYS A 275 9.10 -12.70 -24.67
CA LYS A 275 9.77 -12.03 -25.79
C LYS A 275 10.90 -12.88 -26.32
N ASP A 276 11.81 -13.37 -25.45
CA ASP A 276 12.92 -14.23 -25.86
C ASP A 276 12.44 -15.52 -26.52
N SER A 277 11.34 -16.09 -26.02
CA SER A 277 10.70 -17.26 -26.63
C SER A 277 10.12 -16.95 -28.02
N LEU A 278 9.45 -15.79 -28.18
CA LEU A 278 8.89 -15.35 -29.45
C LEU A 278 9.99 -15.00 -30.45
N ASP A 279 11.04 -14.32 -30.00
CA ASP A 279 12.21 -13.98 -30.82
C ASP A 279 12.99 -15.22 -31.27
N SER A 280 13.09 -16.22 -30.37
CA SER A 280 13.67 -17.52 -30.71
C SER A 280 12.84 -18.25 -31.76
N ILE A 281 11.51 -18.22 -31.65
CA ILE A 281 10.60 -18.80 -32.62
C ILE A 281 10.64 -18.04 -33.97
N ALA A 282 10.74 -16.71 -33.92
CA ALA A 282 10.83 -15.87 -35.13
C ALA A 282 12.15 -16.05 -35.91
N LYS A 283 13.22 -16.44 -35.22
CA LYS A 283 14.53 -16.77 -35.84
C LYS A 283 14.58 -18.16 -36.46
N LEU A 284 13.58 -19.03 -36.19
CA LEU A 284 13.52 -20.36 -36.79
C LEU A 284 13.06 -20.27 -38.25
N ASP A 285 13.75 -21.00 -39.12
CA ASP A 285 13.32 -21.15 -40.52
C ASP A 285 11.90 -21.73 -40.62
N PRO A 286 11.12 -21.35 -41.66
CA PRO A 286 9.74 -21.83 -41.84
C PRO A 286 9.62 -23.35 -41.87
N ARG A 287 10.70 -24.06 -42.20
CA ARG A 287 10.78 -25.55 -42.18
C ARG A 287 10.89 -26.07 -40.73
N GLU A 288 11.68 -25.43 -39.90
CA GLU A 288 11.85 -25.77 -38.49
C GLU A 288 10.61 -25.45 -37.65
N LEU A 289 9.90 -24.33 -37.94
CA LEU A 289 8.61 -23.99 -37.35
C LEU A 289 7.54 -25.07 -37.59
N LYS A 290 7.49 -25.68 -38.81
CA LYS A 290 6.62 -26.80 -39.12
C LYS A 290 7.01 -28.07 -38.37
N ALA A 291 8.31 -28.34 -38.20
CA ALA A 291 8.82 -29.47 -37.45
C ALA A 291 8.54 -29.33 -35.94
N ALA A 292 8.73 -28.17 -35.36
CA ALA A 292 8.43 -27.89 -33.95
C ALA A 292 6.93 -27.97 -33.61
N LYS A 293 6.05 -27.48 -34.51
CA LYS A 293 4.59 -27.66 -34.39
C LYS A 293 4.19 -29.13 -34.46
N LYS A 294 4.82 -29.91 -35.35
CA LYS A 294 4.56 -31.35 -35.52
C LYS A 294 5.08 -32.19 -34.34
N ALA A 295 6.16 -31.75 -33.67
CA ALA A 295 6.68 -32.37 -32.46
C ALA A 295 5.77 -32.11 -31.24
N LYS A 296 5.24 -30.90 -31.09
CA LYS A 296 4.27 -30.58 -30.03
C LYS A 296 2.95 -31.33 -30.18
N SER A 297 2.44 -31.50 -31.43
CA SER A 297 1.22 -32.28 -31.67
C SER A 297 1.40 -33.77 -31.42
N LYS A 298 2.61 -34.34 -31.61
CA LYS A 298 2.91 -35.74 -31.28
C LYS A 298 3.12 -35.96 -29.77
N GLY A 299 3.58 -34.96 -29.02
CA GLY A 299 3.76 -35.03 -27.55
C GLY A 299 2.41 -35.10 -26.81
N THR A 300 1.42 -34.36 -27.26
CA THR A 300 0.06 -34.35 -26.66
C THR A 300 -0.75 -35.62 -26.99
N ALA A 301 -0.43 -36.30 -28.08
CA ALA A 301 -1.11 -37.56 -28.44
C ALA A 301 -0.58 -38.80 -27.69
N ARG A 302 0.57 -38.70 -27.01
CA ARG A 302 1.16 -39.85 -26.29
C ARG A 302 0.79 -39.92 -24.79
N SER A 303 0.16 -38.91 -24.21
CA SER A 303 -0.21 -38.93 -22.79
C SER A 303 -1.63 -39.45 -22.49
N SER A 304 -2.40 -39.88 -23.49
CA SER A 304 -3.79 -40.34 -23.30
C SER A 304 -4.02 -41.85 -23.46
N SER A 305 -2.96 -42.69 -23.47
CA SER A 305 -3.17 -44.14 -23.53
C SER A 305 -2.38 -44.91 -22.47
N VAL A 306 -2.72 -44.70 -21.21
CA VAL A 306 -2.41 -45.70 -20.17
C VAL A 306 -3.52 -46.74 -20.19
N LYS A 307 -3.26 -47.83 -20.90
CA LYS A 307 -4.07 -49.06 -20.82
C LYS A 307 -3.87 -49.68 -19.44
N VAL A 308 -4.88 -49.53 -18.59
CA VAL A 308 -4.98 -50.33 -17.36
C VAL A 308 -5.22 -51.79 -17.73
N LYS A 309 -4.20 -52.64 -17.52
CA LYS A 309 -4.33 -54.11 -17.59
C LYS A 309 -5.23 -54.55 -16.42
N LYS A 310 -6.48 -54.95 -16.76
CA LYS A 310 -7.36 -55.67 -15.84
C LYS A 310 -6.84 -57.06 -15.63
N THR A 311 -6.33 -57.37 -14.47
CA THR A 311 -6.12 -58.72 -13.98
C THR A 311 -7.46 -59.37 -13.64
N ARG A 312 -7.71 -60.49 -14.27
CA ARG A 312 -8.91 -61.28 -14.19
C ARG A 312 -8.77 -62.24 -13.02
N THR A 313 -9.47 -61.95 -11.91
CA THR A 313 -9.74 -62.98 -10.88
C THR A 313 -11.16 -63.52 -11.03
N LYS A 314 -11.24 -64.83 -11.20
CA LYS A 314 -12.45 -65.63 -11.18
C LYS A 314 -12.99 -65.71 -9.75
N SER A 315 -14.27 -65.45 -9.55
CA SER A 315 -15.06 -66.13 -8.51
C SER A 315 -16.55 -66.07 -8.89
N THR A 316 -17.08 -67.23 -8.87
CA THR A 316 -18.38 -67.84 -8.89
C THR A 316 -19.60 -67.07 -8.41
N SER A 317 -20.68 -67.15 -9.25
CA SER A 317 -22.10 -67.35 -8.99
C SER A 317 -22.80 -66.72 -7.81
N SER A 318 -23.84 -65.92 -8.09
CA SER A 318 -25.24 -66.32 -7.82
C SER A 318 -26.23 -65.18 -8.25
N SER A 319 -27.29 -65.66 -8.90
CA SER A 319 -28.60 -65.18 -9.26
C SER A 319 -29.21 -64.00 -8.48
N SER A 320 -29.85 -63.01 -9.15
CA SER A 320 -31.31 -62.90 -9.34
C SER A 320 -31.72 -61.47 -9.68
N SER A 321 -32.58 -61.40 -10.70
CA SER A 321 -33.74 -60.52 -10.93
C SER A 321 -33.59 -58.98 -10.77
N GLY A 322 -33.79 -58.24 -11.82
CA GLY A 322 -35.06 -57.70 -12.21
C GLY A 322 -35.06 -56.21 -12.45
N ASN A 323 -35.42 -55.79 -13.67
CA ASN A 323 -36.14 -54.55 -14.03
C ASN A 323 -35.47 -53.19 -13.73
N ALA A 324 -35.45 -52.24 -14.57
CA ALA A 324 -36.24 -51.75 -15.69
C ALA A 324 -35.49 -50.58 -16.37
N ARG A 325 -35.55 -50.56 -17.68
CA ARG A 325 -35.13 -49.44 -18.50
C ARG A 325 -36.16 -48.33 -18.43
N MET A 326 -35.70 -47.07 -18.24
CA MET A 326 -36.48 -45.90 -18.69
C MET A 326 -35.56 -45.01 -19.52
N SER A 327 -35.81 -44.93 -20.78
CA SER A 327 -35.29 -43.96 -21.73
C SER A 327 -36.16 -42.71 -21.67
N VAL A 328 -35.60 -41.55 -21.44
CA VAL A 328 -36.31 -40.26 -21.63
C VAL A 328 -35.78 -39.61 -22.90
N ARG A 329 -36.64 -39.62 -23.88
CA ARG A 329 -36.54 -38.98 -25.19
C ARG A 329 -36.80 -37.47 -25.01
N ARG A 330 -35.86 -36.63 -25.37
CA ARG A 330 -36.08 -35.19 -25.52
C ARG A 330 -36.95 -34.91 -26.74
N GLN A 331 -38.07 -34.22 -26.54
CA GLN A 331 -38.76 -33.49 -27.59
C GLN A 331 -38.45 -32.00 -27.47
N ARG A 332 -38.11 -31.41 -28.61
CA ARG A 332 -38.06 -29.95 -28.84
C ARG A 332 -39.47 -29.45 -29.12
N HIS A 333 -39.76 -28.31 -28.55
CA HIS A 333 -40.52 -27.23 -29.17
C HIS A 333 -39.88 -25.90 -28.80
#